data_6e890f788bab9f6e46c482721326ac0c
#
_entry.id   6e890f788bab9f6e46c482721326ac0c
#
_cell.length_a   1.000
_cell.length_b   1.000
_cell.length_c   1.000
_cell.angle_alpha   90.00
_cell.angle_beta   90.00
_cell.angle_gamma   90.00
#
_symmetry.space_group_name_H-M   'P 1'
#
loop_
_entity.id
_entity.type
_entity.pdbx_description
1 polymer ?
#
loop_
_entity_poly.entity_id
_entity_poly.type
_entity_poly.pdbx_seq_one_letter_code
_entity_poly.pdbx_strand_id
1 'polypeptide(L)'
;MIKNTKKISDNNDSALMRSAESDIIENTEDSKSFSVSYERIPHKKVPSDSRKLVVICASTGGPKALQTVLTGLPFNINAPVIIVQHMPTGFTASLANRLKAKTGLRVKEAEDGEKLEKGQFYLAKGGKHLKIVRYRGSYKAVLSDDLPKNGLKPCADVLFESLLKVDIDEVVCAVLTGMGKDGTDGIGKLSEKKNVYVIAQDEKTSTVYGMPHAIDAAGITDEVLPLEEIPKAIERVTGTF
;
A
#
# COMPACT_ATOMS: atom_id res chain seq x y z
N MET A 1 -40.07 -60.80 32.40
CA MET A 1 -40.01 -62.06 31.61
C MET A 1 -39.31 -61.76 30.28
N ILE A 2 -38.22 -62.50 30.07
CA ILE A 2 -37.61 -62.93 28.80
C ILE A 2 -36.98 -61.82 27.90
N LYS A 3 -35.72 -61.57 28.01
CA LYS A 3 -34.56 -61.96 27.20
C LYS A 3 -34.81 -62.16 25.69
N ASN A 4 -34.18 -61.36 24.84
CA ASN A 4 -33.29 -61.98 23.86
C ASN A 4 -32.27 -60.96 23.30
N THR A 5 -31.05 -61.28 23.54
CA THR A 5 -29.81 -60.78 22.91
C THR A 5 -29.68 -61.25 21.47
N LYS A 6 -29.28 -60.38 20.54
CA LYS A 6 -28.64 -60.85 19.30
C LYS A 6 -27.43 -59.96 19.01
N LYS A 7 -26.28 -60.59 19.20
CA LYS A 7 -24.98 -60.18 18.64
C LYS A 7 -25.08 -60.14 17.11
N ILE A 8 -24.67 -59.07 16.49
CA ILE A 8 -24.27 -59.05 15.08
C ILE A 8 -22.87 -58.45 15.04
N SER A 9 -22.00 -59.18 14.42
CA SER A 9 -20.56 -59.14 14.32
C SER A 9 -20.01 -57.89 13.67
N ASP A 10 -18.92 -57.40 14.28
CA ASP A 10 -17.91 -56.56 13.65
C ASP A 10 -17.25 -57.30 12.50
N ASN A 11 -17.31 -56.76 11.30
CA ASN A 11 -16.36 -56.96 10.20
C ASN A 11 -16.91 -56.35 8.93
N ASN A 12 -16.71 -55.06 8.69
CA ASN A 12 -16.66 -54.47 7.32
C ASN A 12 -16.20 -52.98 7.26
N ASP A 13 -15.66 -52.42 8.34
CA ASP A 13 -15.23 -51.00 8.28
C ASP A 13 -13.72 -50.76 7.93
N SER A 14 -12.98 -51.85 7.67
CA SER A 14 -11.54 -51.69 7.33
C SER A 14 -11.24 -51.67 5.84
N ALA A 15 -12.19 -51.91 4.97
CA ALA A 15 -11.99 -51.94 3.51
C ALA A 15 -12.41 -50.60 2.82
N LEU A 16 -13.19 -49.76 3.45
CA LEU A 16 -13.65 -48.48 2.88
C LEU A 16 -12.73 -47.28 3.22
N MET A 17 -11.80 -47.45 4.14
CA MET A 17 -10.80 -46.40 4.48
C MET A 17 -9.50 -46.49 3.70
N ARG A 18 -9.30 -47.52 2.86
CA ARG A 18 -8.11 -47.67 2.04
C ARG A 18 -8.23 -47.24 0.58
N SER A 19 -9.43 -46.86 0.14
CA SER A 19 -9.66 -46.36 -1.22
C SER A 19 -9.79 -44.83 -1.31
N ALA A 20 -9.71 -44.10 -0.19
CA ALA A 20 -9.78 -42.63 -0.16
C ALA A 20 -8.41 -41.95 -0.03
N GLU A 21 -7.31 -42.69 0.08
CA GLU A 21 -5.96 -42.13 0.22
C GLU A 21 -5.11 -42.18 -1.08
N SER A 22 -5.66 -42.65 -2.21
CA SER A 22 -4.92 -42.72 -3.46
C SER A 22 -5.27 -41.66 -4.50
N ASP A 23 -6.20 -40.75 -4.24
CA ASP A 23 -6.64 -39.72 -5.20
C ASP A 23 -6.27 -38.28 -4.79
N ILE A 24 -5.33 -38.11 -3.83
CA ILE A 24 -4.76 -36.81 -3.51
C ILE A 24 -3.29 -36.79 -3.91
N ILE A 25 -3.01 -37.03 -5.17
CA ILE A 25 -1.70 -36.70 -5.76
C ILE A 25 -1.95 -36.21 -7.17
N GLU A 26 -1.35 -35.02 -7.43
CA GLU A 26 -1.20 -34.38 -8.73
C GLU A 26 -2.36 -33.53 -9.25
N ASN A 27 -2.59 -32.40 -8.57
CA ASN A 27 -2.86 -31.16 -9.28
C ASN A 27 -1.95 -30.08 -8.73
N THR A 28 -0.66 -30.23 -8.96
CA THR A 28 0.27 -29.10 -9.04
C THR A 28 0.04 -28.45 -10.40
N GLU A 29 -1.10 -27.76 -10.53
CA GLU A 29 -1.24 -26.80 -11.60
C GLU A 29 -0.18 -25.72 -11.37
N ASP A 30 0.74 -25.66 -12.34
CA ASP A 30 1.67 -24.60 -12.61
C ASP A 30 1.10 -23.25 -12.20
N SER A 31 1.47 -22.77 -11.02
CA SER A 31 1.40 -21.36 -10.70
C SER A 31 2.43 -20.63 -11.56
N LYS A 32 2.16 -20.51 -12.85
CA LYS A 32 2.79 -19.50 -13.70
C LYS A 32 2.44 -18.17 -13.07
N SER A 33 3.32 -17.69 -12.20
CA SER A 33 3.33 -16.30 -11.79
C SER A 33 3.45 -15.46 -13.05
N PHE A 34 2.34 -14.94 -13.56
CA PHE A 34 2.37 -13.89 -14.56
C PHE A 34 3.08 -12.70 -13.91
N SER A 35 4.37 -12.62 -14.07
CA SER A 35 5.13 -11.41 -13.72
C SER A 35 4.72 -10.33 -14.71
N VAL A 36 3.87 -9.44 -14.27
CA VAL A 36 3.57 -8.22 -15.04
C VAL A 36 4.84 -7.39 -15.02
N SER A 37 5.47 -7.20 -16.19
CA SER A 37 6.60 -6.27 -16.34
C SER A 37 6.06 -4.90 -16.77
N TYR A 38 6.61 -3.83 -16.19
CA TYR A 38 6.26 -2.46 -16.53
C TYR A 38 7.42 -1.78 -17.27
N GLU A 39 7.13 -1.15 -18.41
CA GLU A 39 8.09 -0.32 -19.14
C GLU A 39 8.12 1.08 -18.54
N ARG A 40 8.83 1.22 -17.43
CA ARG A 40 8.89 2.51 -16.73
C ARG A 40 9.78 3.54 -17.43
N ILE A 41 9.36 4.79 -17.35
CA ILE A 41 10.21 5.94 -17.71
C ILE A 41 11.30 6.03 -16.64
N PRO A 42 12.61 6.10 -17.02
CA PRO A 42 13.68 6.29 -16.05
C PRO A 42 13.47 7.56 -15.24
N HIS A 43 13.62 7.46 -13.92
CA HIS A 43 13.47 8.62 -13.04
C HIS A 43 14.49 9.71 -13.41
N LYS A 44 14.01 10.96 -13.46
CA LYS A 44 14.83 12.15 -13.71
C LYS A 44 14.65 13.13 -12.56
N LYS A 45 15.76 13.63 -12.05
CA LYS A 45 15.74 14.71 -11.07
C LYS A 45 15.08 15.94 -11.67
N VAL A 46 14.10 16.49 -10.97
CA VAL A 46 13.41 17.72 -11.37
C VAL A 46 13.83 18.91 -10.47
N PRO A 47 13.67 20.15 -10.93
CA PRO A 47 13.93 21.35 -10.13
C PRO A 47 13.16 21.34 -8.80
N SER A 48 13.68 22.06 -7.81
CA SER A 48 13.08 22.10 -6.46
C SER A 48 11.69 22.77 -6.43
N ASP A 49 11.42 23.69 -7.36
CA ASP A 49 10.13 24.37 -7.52
C ASP A 49 9.08 23.56 -8.30
N SER A 50 9.46 22.40 -8.83
CA SER A 50 8.55 21.51 -9.55
C SER A 50 7.38 21.04 -8.67
N ARG A 51 6.29 20.66 -9.35
CA ARG A 51 5.08 20.14 -8.71
C ARG A 51 5.31 18.68 -8.32
N LYS A 52 5.52 18.44 -7.06
CA LYS A 52 5.82 17.13 -6.49
C LYS A 52 4.68 16.63 -5.62
N LEU A 53 4.56 15.32 -5.50
CA LEU A 53 3.68 14.64 -4.56
C LEU A 53 4.42 13.47 -3.92
N VAL A 54 4.32 13.32 -2.61
CA VAL A 54 4.79 12.13 -1.90
C VAL A 54 3.59 11.25 -1.59
N VAL A 55 3.70 9.94 -1.84
CA VAL A 55 2.69 8.94 -1.48
C VAL A 55 3.36 7.86 -0.64
N ILE A 56 2.82 7.61 0.55
CA ILE A 56 3.29 6.56 1.46
C ILE A 56 2.19 5.53 1.61
N CYS A 57 2.47 4.27 1.26
CA CYS A 57 1.52 3.15 1.35
C CYS A 57 1.94 2.19 2.45
N ALA A 58 1.00 1.76 3.29
CA ALA A 58 1.24 0.83 4.39
C ALA A 58 -0.01 0.01 4.75
N SER A 59 0.20 -1.16 5.36
CA SER A 59 -0.87 -2.02 5.85
C SER A 59 -0.53 -2.61 7.23
N THR A 60 -0.37 -3.91 7.35
CA THR A 60 0.01 -4.59 8.60
C THR A 60 1.39 -4.10 9.08
N GLY A 61 1.49 -3.66 10.34
CA GLY A 61 2.70 -3.00 10.87
C GLY A 61 2.79 -1.51 10.52
N GLY A 62 1.97 -1.03 9.57
CA GLY A 62 1.97 0.32 9.03
C GLY A 62 1.90 1.44 10.05
N PRO A 63 1.02 1.41 11.06
CA PRO A 63 0.94 2.50 12.04
C PRO A 63 2.24 2.78 12.79
N LYS A 64 3.05 1.74 13.07
CA LYS A 64 4.38 1.88 13.69
C LYS A 64 5.40 2.39 12.66
N ALA A 65 5.40 1.80 11.47
CA ALA A 65 6.29 2.20 10.39
C ALA A 65 6.06 3.66 9.97
N LEU A 66 4.80 4.08 9.83
CA LEU A 66 4.43 5.47 9.54
C LEU A 66 4.95 6.42 10.63
N GLN A 67 4.83 6.06 11.92
CA GLN A 67 5.37 6.89 12.99
C GLN A 67 6.87 7.07 12.84
N THR A 68 7.64 6.01 12.55
CA THR A 68 9.08 6.08 12.34
C THR A 68 9.43 6.98 11.15
N VAL A 69 8.82 6.72 9.99
CA VAL A 69 9.07 7.51 8.77
C VAL A 69 8.71 8.98 8.98
N LEU A 70 7.54 9.27 9.53
CA LEU A 70 7.09 10.65 9.71
C LEU A 70 7.96 11.39 10.75
N THR A 71 8.46 10.72 11.78
CA THR A 71 9.37 11.34 12.76
C THR A 71 10.69 11.81 12.12
N GLY A 72 11.14 11.11 11.09
CA GLY A 72 12.37 11.47 10.37
C GLY A 72 12.16 12.50 9.25
N LEU A 73 10.92 12.85 8.90
CA LEU A 73 10.62 13.83 7.85
C LEU A 73 10.62 15.27 8.41
N PRO A 74 11.11 16.25 7.62
CA PRO A 74 11.08 17.65 8.00
C PRO A 74 9.64 18.20 7.93
N PHE A 75 9.32 19.16 8.82
CA PHE A 75 8.00 19.82 8.84
C PHE A 75 7.73 20.71 7.61
N ASN A 76 8.79 21.14 6.91
CA ASN A 76 8.72 22.00 5.72
C ASN A 76 8.94 21.22 4.42
N ILE A 77 8.62 19.93 4.39
CA ILE A 77 8.75 19.11 3.17
C ILE A 77 8.11 19.80 1.96
N ASN A 78 8.85 19.87 0.85
CA ASN A 78 8.48 20.65 -0.33
C ASN A 78 7.45 19.98 -1.24
N ALA A 79 6.55 19.19 -0.65
CA ALA A 79 5.46 18.49 -1.33
C ALA A 79 4.28 18.27 -0.37
N PRO A 80 3.05 18.12 -0.87
CA PRO A 80 1.99 17.44 -0.13
C PRO A 80 2.37 15.97 0.08
N VAL A 81 2.01 15.39 1.23
CA VAL A 81 2.24 13.97 1.53
C VAL A 81 0.90 13.27 1.71
N ILE A 82 0.64 12.29 0.86
CA ILE A 82 -0.55 11.43 0.95
C ILE A 82 -0.14 10.12 1.59
N ILE A 83 -0.94 9.66 2.55
CA ILE A 83 -0.71 8.40 3.26
C ILE A 83 -1.90 7.49 3.01
N VAL A 84 -1.67 6.32 2.45
CA VAL A 84 -2.67 5.25 2.34
C VAL A 84 -2.30 4.17 3.34
N GLN A 85 -3.09 4.08 4.41
CA GLN A 85 -3.02 3.02 5.39
C GLN A 85 -4.29 2.19 5.34
N HIS A 86 -4.17 0.90 5.11
CA HIS A 86 -5.33 0.01 5.14
C HIS A 86 -5.88 -0.09 6.56
N MET A 87 -6.98 0.58 6.80
CA MET A 87 -7.69 0.62 8.08
C MET A 87 -9.20 0.79 7.86
N PRO A 88 -10.02 0.21 8.73
CA PRO A 88 -11.47 0.38 8.68
C PRO A 88 -11.90 1.84 8.93
N THR A 89 -13.15 2.12 8.57
CA THR A 89 -13.83 3.39 8.90
C THR A 89 -13.74 3.70 10.40
N GLY A 90 -13.46 4.97 10.74
CA GLY A 90 -13.39 5.45 12.13
C GLY A 90 -12.01 5.34 12.79
N PHE A 91 -11.09 4.51 12.26
CA PHE A 91 -9.76 4.35 12.86
C PHE A 91 -8.72 5.31 12.29
N THR A 92 -8.89 5.78 11.07
CA THR A 92 -7.93 6.65 10.37
C THR A 92 -7.83 8.03 11.00
N ALA A 93 -8.94 8.61 11.46
CA ALA A 93 -8.92 9.89 12.19
C ALA A 93 -8.10 9.79 13.50
N SER A 94 -8.28 8.71 14.26
CA SER A 94 -7.52 8.46 15.48
C SER A 94 -6.02 8.26 15.18
N LEU A 95 -5.68 7.53 14.10
CA LEU A 95 -4.29 7.38 13.67
C LEU A 95 -3.68 8.72 13.27
N ALA A 96 -4.38 9.55 12.48
CA ALA A 96 -3.89 10.87 12.08
C ALA A 96 -3.58 11.76 13.30
N ASN A 97 -4.48 11.80 14.28
CA ASN A 97 -4.28 12.54 15.52
C ASN A 97 -3.08 12.04 16.32
N ARG A 98 -2.91 10.70 16.40
CA ARG A 98 -1.75 10.09 17.07
C ARG A 98 -0.44 10.42 16.37
N LEU A 99 -0.40 10.32 15.03
CA LEU A 99 0.78 10.68 14.25
C LEU A 99 1.12 12.15 14.44
N LYS A 100 0.14 13.07 14.34
CA LYS A 100 0.32 14.50 14.61
C LYS A 100 0.92 14.74 16.00
N ALA A 101 0.36 14.13 17.04
CA ALA A 101 0.83 14.31 18.42
C ALA A 101 2.26 13.77 18.64
N LYS A 102 2.63 12.68 17.96
CA LYS A 102 3.94 12.04 18.11
C LYS A 102 5.06 12.71 17.31
N THR A 103 4.75 13.26 16.14
CA THR A 103 5.75 13.79 15.20
C THR A 103 5.81 15.31 15.16
N GLY A 104 4.78 16.01 15.65
CA GLY A 104 4.64 17.46 15.51
C GLY A 104 4.28 17.91 14.09
N LEU A 105 4.20 16.99 13.11
CA LEU A 105 3.86 17.31 11.74
C LEU A 105 2.38 17.67 11.58
N ARG A 106 2.05 18.39 10.51
CA ARG A 106 0.68 18.74 10.13
C ARG A 106 -0.04 17.53 9.52
N VAL A 107 -0.36 16.52 10.33
CA VAL A 107 -1.07 15.31 9.90
C VAL A 107 -2.56 15.46 10.16
N LYS A 108 -3.40 15.10 9.17
CA LYS A 108 -4.87 15.05 9.30
C LYS A 108 -5.44 13.91 8.43
N GLU A 109 -6.65 13.47 8.75
CA GLU A 109 -7.45 12.68 7.81
C GLU A 109 -7.88 13.57 6.64
N ALA A 110 -7.81 13.03 5.41
CA ALA A 110 -8.18 13.77 4.21
C ALA A 110 -9.68 14.10 4.19
N GLU A 111 -10.01 15.29 3.74
CA GLU A 111 -11.39 15.78 3.56
C GLU A 111 -11.74 15.92 2.08
N ASP A 112 -13.02 15.72 1.75
CA ASP A 112 -13.47 15.84 0.36
C ASP A 112 -13.36 17.28 -0.15
N GLY A 113 -12.83 17.45 -1.36
CA GLY A 113 -12.68 18.73 -2.04
C GLY A 113 -11.57 19.64 -1.49
N GLU A 114 -10.81 19.23 -0.45
CA GLU A 114 -9.76 20.05 0.11
C GLU A 114 -8.56 20.22 -0.84
N LYS A 115 -7.95 21.41 -0.79
CA LYS A 115 -6.73 21.72 -1.52
C LYS A 115 -5.53 21.10 -0.84
N LEU A 116 -4.66 20.44 -1.62
CA LEU A 116 -3.41 19.91 -1.11
C LEU A 116 -2.35 21.00 -0.99
N GLU A 117 -1.67 21.03 0.15
CA GLU A 117 -0.65 22.02 0.49
C GLU A 117 0.69 21.34 0.78
N LYS A 118 1.80 21.99 0.39
CA LYS A 118 3.15 21.55 0.76
C LYS A 118 3.31 21.51 2.30
N GLY A 119 4.01 20.51 2.81
CA GLY A 119 4.21 20.31 4.24
C GLY A 119 2.98 19.85 5.01
N GLN A 120 1.88 19.53 4.32
CA GLN A 120 0.69 18.94 4.91
C GLN A 120 0.63 17.45 4.58
N PHE A 121 0.27 16.63 5.58
CA PHE A 121 0.18 15.18 5.51
C PHE A 121 -1.30 14.77 5.59
N TYR A 122 -1.76 14.08 4.57
CA TYR A 122 -3.16 13.68 4.38
C TYR A 122 -3.29 12.16 4.48
N LEU A 123 -3.90 11.67 5.53
CA LEU A 123 -4.21 10.25 5.68
C LEU A 123 -5.52 9.92 4.97
N ALA A 124 -5.50 8.97 4.04
CA ALA A 124 -6.69 8.51 3.35
C ALA A 124 -7.73 7.99 4.34
N LYS A 125 -8.98 8.42 4.18
CA LYS A 125 -10.09 8.10 5.08
C LYS A 125 -10.51 6.63 4.95
N GLY A 126 -10.58 5.92 6.05
CA GLY A 126 -11.10 4.56 6.09
C GLY A 126 -12.54 4.45 5.56
N GLY A 127 -12.82 3.45 4.72
CA GLY A 127 -14.12 3.28 4.09
C GLY A 127 -14.38 4.19 2.88
N LYS A 128 -13.42 5.00 2.46
CA LYS A 128 -13.47 5.83 1.24
C LYS A 128 -12.22 5.58 0.41
N HIS A 129 -12.32 5.72 -0.91
CA HIS A 129 -11.13 5.87 -1.75
C HIS A 129 -10.72 7.33 -1.78
N LEU A 130 -9.42 7.58 -1.68
CA LEU A 130 -8.84 8.91 -1.91
C LEU A 130 -8.34 8.97 -3.35
N LYS A 131 -8.79 9.98 -4.08
CA LYS A 131 -8.34 10.33 -5.42
C LYS A 131 -7.79 11.75 -5.43
N ILE A 132 -6.86 12.02 -6.32
CA ILE A 132 -6.33 13.37 -6.52
C ILE A 132 -6.78 13.87 -7.88
N VAL A 133 -7.26 15.11 -7.91
CA VAL A 133 -7.66 15.80 -9.14
C VAL A 133 -6.98 17.16 -9.23
N ARG A 134 -6.80 17.65 -10.46
CA ARG A 134 -6.38 19.03 -10.69
C ARG A 134 -7.58 19.93 -10.84
N TYR A 135 -7.61 21.02 -10.09
CA TYR A 135 -8.65 22.02 -10.17
C TYR A 135 -8.07 23.44 -10.04
N ARG A 136 -8.27 24.27 -11.06
CA ARG A 136 -7.81 25.68 -11.10
C ARG A 136 -6.33 25.85 -10.71
N GLY A 137 -5.45 25.00 -11.27
CA GLY A 137 -4.02 25.08 -11.02
C GLY A 137 -3.52 24.47 -9.70
N SER A 138 -4.45 23.95 -8.86
CA SER A 138 -4.13 23.29 -7.58
C SER A 138 -4.51 21.80 -7.63
N TYR A 139 -3.95 21.02 -6.71
CA TYR A 139 -4.40 19.65 -6.47
C TYR A 139 -5.46 19.63 -5.37
N LYS A 140 -6.48 18.79 -5.54
CA LYS A 140 -7.53 18.57 -4.56
C LYS A 140 -7.68 17.09 -4.24
N ALA A 141 -7.95 16.79 -2.98
CA ALA A 141 -8.41 15.50 -2.54
C ALA A 141 -9.88 15.31 -2.91
N VAL A 142 -10.23 14.12 -3.39
CA VAL A 142 -11.61 13.69 -3.65
C VAL A 142 -11.83 12.36 -2.95
N LEU A 143 -12.83 12.32 -2.07
CA LEU A 143 -13.23 11.08 -1.40
C LEU A 143 -14.34 10.40 -2.22
N SER A 144 -14.10 9.14 -2.63
CA SER A 144 -15.03 8.39 -3.46
C SER A 144 -15.64 7.22 -2.69
N ASP A 145 -16.94 7.00 -2.92
CA ASP A 145 -17.71 5.86 -2.41
C ASP A 145 -17.65 4.64 -3.34
N ASP A 146 -16.84 4.66 -4.39
CA ASP A 146 -16.69 3.51 -5.28
C ASP A 146 -16.47 2.22 -4.51
N LEU A 147 -16.83 1.10 -5.12
CA LEU A 147 -16.67 -0.22 -4.52
C LEU A 147 -15.21 -0.50 -4.14
N PRO A 148 -14.97 -1.29 -3.09
CA PRO A 148 -13.61 -1.72 -2.72
C PRO A 148 -12.90 -2.34 -3.93
N LYS A 149 -11.64 -1.99 -4.15
CA LYS A 149 -10.78 -2.62 -5.15
C LYS A 149 -9.92 -3.67 -4.44
N ASN A 150 -9.97 -4.91 -4.92
CA ASN A 150 -9.29 -6.06 -4.28
C ASN A 150 -9.65 -6.22 -2.78
N GLY A 151 -10.89 -5.89 -2.41
CA GLY A 151 -11.34 -5.92 -1.02
C GLY A 151 -10.85 -4.74 -0.15
N LEU A 152 -10.09 -3.78 -0.70
CA LEU A 152 -9.48 -2.68 0.03
C LEU A 152 -10.19 -1.35 -0.21
N LYS A 153 -10.39 -0.57 0.87
CA LYS A 153 -10.94 0.78 0.84
C LYS A 153 -10.55 1.53 2.13
N PRO A 154 -9.53 2.43 2.08
CA PRO A 154 -8.83 2.94 0.89
C PRO A 154 -7.97 1.89 0.20
N CYS A 155 -7.62 2.17 -1.08
CA CYS A 155 -6.76 1.34 -1.91
C CYS A 155 -5.72 2.23 -2.59
N ALA A 156 -4.45 1.87 -2.52
CA ALA A 156 -3.36 2.64 -3.09
C ALA A 156 -3.40 2.65 -4.63
N ASP A 157 -3.74 1.52 -5.25
CA ASP A 157 -3.89 1.46 -6.71
C ASP A 157 -4.90 2.49 -7.24
N VAL A 158 -6.03 2.70 -6.53
CA VAL A 158 -7.05 3.70 -6.91
C VAL A 158 -6.48 5.12 -6.84
N LEU A 159 -5.69 5.41 -5.82
CA LEU A 159 -5.01 6.69 -5.68
C LEU A 159 -4.04 6.90 -6.86
N PHE A 160 -3.14 5.95 -7.13
CA PHE A 160 -2.15 6.06 -8.21
C PHE A 160 -2.81 6.16 -9.59
N GLU A 161 -3.87 5.41 -9.85
CA GLU A 161 -4.65 5.51 -11.09
C GLU A 161 -5.26 6.90 -11.29
N SER A 162 -5.66 7.58 -10.20
CA SER A 162 -6.15 8.95 -10.29
C SER A 162 -5.06 9.94 -10.74
N LEU A 163 -3.79 9.68 -10.39
CA LEU A 163 -2.65 10.53 -10.75
C LEU A 163 -2.29 10.45 -12.24
N LEU A 164 -2.70 9.43 -12.97
CA LEU A 164 -2.48 9.33 -14.42
C LEU A 164 -3.02 10.52 -15.20
N LYS A 165 -4.09 11.13 -14.71
CA LYS A 165 -4.77 12.29 -15.33
C LYS A 165 -4.34 13.63 -14.75
N VAL A 166 -3.44 13.63 -13.75
CA VAL A 166 -2.99 14.84 -13.07
C VAL A 166 -1.66 15.28 -13.67
N ASP A 167 -1.55 16.56 -14.03
CA ASP A 167 -0.30 17.14 -14.50
C ASP A 167 0.61 17.42 -13.30
N ILE A 168 1.51 16.48 -13.03
CA ILE A 168 2.48 16.45 -11.93
C ILE A 168 3.86 16.14 -12.49
N ASP A 169 4.89 16.79 -11.97
CA ASP A 169 6.24 16.69 -12.50
C ASP A 169 7.01 15.51 -11.89
N GLU A 170 6.74 15.18 -10.62
CA GLU A 170 7.37 14.05 -9.91
C GLU A 170 6.47 13.48 -8.83
N VAL A 171 6.41 12.14 -8.76
CA VAL A 171 5.77 11.42 -7.66
C VAL A 171 6.80 10.58 -6.93
N VAL A 172 6.95 10.79 -5.63
CA VAL A 172 7.83 9.98 -4.76
C VAL A 172 6.95 8.99 -4.01
N CYS A 173 7.15 7.70 -4.24
CA CYS A 173 6.41 6.62 -3.62
C CYS A 173 7.26 5.94 -2.56
N ALA A 174 6.71 5.74 -1.36
CA ALA A 174 7.30 4.89 -0.34
C ALA A 174 6.32 3.75 0.00
N VAL A 175 6.72 2.51 -0.26
CA VAL A 175 5.92 1.32 0.02
C VAL A 175 6.48 0.65 1.27
N LEU A 176 5.71 0.72 2.35
CA LEU A 176 6.08 0.20 3.66
C LEU A 176 5.45 -1.16 3.92
N THR A 177 5.82 -1.72 5.05
CA THR A 177 5.30 -3.00 5.57
C THR A 177 3.80 -3.16 5.35
N GLY A 178 3.39 -4.32 4.87
CA GLY A 178 2.00 -4.68 4.62
C GLY A 178 1.85 -6.01 3.93
N MET A 179 0.69 -6.62 4.11
CA MET A 179 0.31 -7.85 3.41
C MET A 179 -0.25 -7.53 2.03
N GLY A 180 -0.01 -8.41 1.04
CA GLY A 180 -0.53 -8.28 -0.32
C GLY A 180 0.35 -7.42 -1.22
N LYS A 181 -0.25 -6.81 -2.25
CA LYS A 181 0.45 -6.10 -3.33
C LYS A 181 -0.19 -4.77 -3.74
N ASP A 182 -1.08 -4.21 -2.92
CA ASP A 182 -1.75 -2.95 -3.25
C ASP A 182 -0.74 -1.82 -3.46
N GLY A 183 -0.92 -1.07 -4.52
CA GLY A 183 -0.03 -0.03 -4.99
C GLY A 183 0.93 -0.50 -6.10
N THR A 184 1.21 -1.80 -6.23
CA THR A 184 2.13 -2.30 -7.27
C THR A 184 1.60 -2.03 -8.67
N ASP A 185 0.34 -2.39 -8.96
CA ASP A 185 -0.26 -2.18 -10.27
C ASP A 185 -0.43 -0.69 -10.58
N GLY A 186 -0.83 0.09 -9.58
CA GLY A 186 -1.02 1.54 -9.72
C GLY A 186 0.28 2.29 -9.97
N ILE A 187 1.33 1.99 -9.19
CA ILE A 187 2.67 2.59 -9.35
C ILE A 187 3.27 2.15 -10.70
N GLY A 188 3.15 0.86 -11.07
CA GLY A 188 3.64 0.35 -12.33
C GLY A 188 3.08 1.13 -13.52
N LYS A 189 1.75 1.20 -13.63
CA LYS A 189 1.06 1.99 -14.68
C LYS A 189 1.42 3.48 -14.65
N LEU A 190 1.62 4.05 -13.46
CA LEU A 190 2.01 5.44 -13.32
C LEU A 190 3.43 5.67 -13.82
N SER A 191 4.37 4.77 -13.50
CA SER A 191 5.78 4.86 -13.87
C SER A 191 6.03 4.72 -15.38
N GLU A 192 5.11 4.11 -16.12
CA GLU A 192 5.14 4.09 -17.60
C GLU A 192 4.85 5.44 -18.24
N LYS A 193 4.21 6.36 -17.50
CA LYS A 193 3.70 7.64 -18.03
C LYS A 193 4.18 8.87 -17.30
N LYS A 194 4.72 8.72 -16.11
CA LYS A 194 5.12 9.80 -15.23
C LYS A 194 6.51 9.56 -14.65
N ASN A 195 7.13 10.63 -14.20
CA ASN A 195 8.37 10.58 -13.46
C ASN A 195 8.08 10.16 -12.02
N VAL A 196 8.38 8.90 -11.70
CA VAL A 196 8.08 8.28 -10.40
C VAL A 196 9.38 7.78 -9.78
N TYR A 197 9.61 8.11 -8.52
CA TYR A 197 10.68 7.55 -7.70
C TYR A 197 10.10 6.62 -6.65
N VAL A 198 10.53 5.37 -6.62
CA VAL A 198 9.93 4.31 -5.81
C VAL A 198 10.91 3.79 -4.78
N ILE A 199 10.54 3.90 -3.51
CA ILE A 199 11.28 3.40 -2.35
C ILE A 199 10.47 2.25 -1.75
N ALA A 200 11.09 1.09 -1.58
CA ALA A 200 10.52 -0.03 -0.84
C ALA A 200 11.21 -0.19 0.52
N GLN A 201 10.44 -0.48 1.56
CA GLN A 201 11.01 -0.88 2.85
C GLN A 201 11.69 -2.25 2.70
N ASP A 202 12.84 -2.45 3.32
CA ASP A 202 13.53 -3.73 3.30
C ASP A 202 12.81 -4.82 4.13
N GLU A 203 13.18 -6.08 3.92
CA GLU A 203 12.60 -7.23 4.62
C GLU A 203 12.90 -7.18 6.11
N LYS A 204 14.13 -6.80 6.49
CA LYS A 204 14.62 -6.87 7.87
C LYS A 204 13.86 -5.97 8.82
N THR A 205 13.41 -4.81 8.35
CA THR A 205 12.65 -3.84 9.16
C THR A 205 11.15 -3.95 8.95
N SER A 206 10.67 -4.76 7.99
CA SER A 206 9.25 -4.98 7.74
C SER A 206 8.63 -5.93 8.76
N THR A 207 7.45 -5.58 9.29
CA THR A 207 6.62 -6.51 10.09
C THR A 207 6.06 -7.62 9.20
N VAL A 208 5.62 -7.25 7.99
CA VAL A 208 5.16 -8.15 6.92
C VAL A 208 5.74 -7.65 5.61
N TYR A 209 6.63 -8.44 4.99
CA TYR A 209 7.33 -8.09 3.74
C TYR A 209 6.51 -8.51 2.51
N GLY A 210 5.24 -8.11 2.44
CA GLY A 210 4.36 -8.42 1.30
C GLY A 210 4.30 -7.28 0.29
N MET A 211 3.79 -6.11 0.68
CA MET A 211 3.69 -4.95 -0.21
C MET A 211 5.06 -4.47 -0.73
N PRO A 212 6.11 -4.32 0.12
CA PRO A 212 7.43 -3.94 -0.38
C PRO A 212 8.05 -4.99 -1.31
N HIS A 213 7.90 -6.28 -0.98
CA HIS A 213 8.36 -7.35 -1.84
C HIS A 213 7.68 -7.35 -3.21
N ALA A 214 6.35 -7.15 -3.23
CA ALA A 214 5.59 -7.16 -4.48
C ALA A 214 6.05 -6.06 -5.45
N ILE A 215 6.33 -4.85 -4.94
CA ILE A 215 6.80 -3.73 -5.78
C ILE A 215 8.23 -3.94 -6.26
N ASP A 216 9.08 -4.52 -5.42
CA ASP A 216 10.46 -4.85 -5.76
C ASP A 216 10.54 -5.98 -6.80
N ALA A 217 9.77 -7.06 -6.59
CA ALA A 217 9.65 -8.16 -7.53
C ALA A 217 9.08 -7.75 -8.90
N ALA A 218 8.29 -6.67 -8.96
CA ALA A 218 7.81 -6.10 -10.22
C ALA A 218 8.89 -5.29 -10.97
N GLY A 219 10.09 -5.12 -10.40
CA GLY A 219 11.22 -4.44 -11.03
C GLY A 219 11.04 -2.93 -11.19
N ILE A 220 10.17 -2.32 -10.38
CA ILE A 220 9.86 -0.89 -10.48
C ILE A 220 10.39 -0.06 -9.31
N THR A 221 11.15 -0.68 -8.40
CA THR A 221 11.79 -0.03 -7.25
C THR A 221 13.07 0.67 -7.67
N ASP A 222 13.30 1.89 -7.16
CA ASP A 222 14.57 2.61 -7.31
C ASP A 222 15.52 2.32 -6.14
N GLU A 223 14.99 2.22 -4.92
CA GLU A 223 15.76 1.89 -3.72
C GLU A 223 14.97 0.96 -2.79
N VAL A 224 15.67 -0.03 -2.24
CA VAL A 224 15.19 -0.85 -1.10
C VAL A 224 15.98 -0.44 0.12
N LEU A 225 15.31 0.11 1.14
CA LEU A 225 15.95 0.75 2.29
C LEU A 225 15.38 0.25 3.62
N PRO A 226 16.23 0.21 4.68
CA PRO A 226 15.75 0.10 6.05
C PRO A 226 14.77 1.23 6.38
N LEU A 227 13.78 0.93 7.23
CA LEU A 227 12.70 1.88 7.57
C LEU A 227 13.21 3.27 7.99
N GLU A 228 14.29 3.31 8.77
CA GLU A 228 14.88 4.53 9.32
C GLU A 228 15.59 5.40 8.28
N GLU A 229 15.93 4.84 7.10
CA GLU A 229 16.60 5.55 6.02
C GLU A 229 15.61 6.14 5.01
N ILE A 230 14.39 5.64 4.98
CA ILE A 230 13.33 6.09 4.05
C ILE A 230 13.06 7.60 4.14
N PRO A 231 12.98 8.23 5.34
CA PRO A 231 12.77 9.68 5.44
C PRO A 231 13.83 10.50 4.70
N LYS A 232 15.09 10.14 4.84
CA LYS A 232 16.22 10.82 4.17
C LYS A 232 16.15 10.67 2.65
N ALA A 233 15.74 9.50 2.17
CA ALA A 233 15.54 9.27 0.73
C ALA A 233 14.40 10.14 0.18
N ILE A 234 13.27 10.22 0.87
CA ILE A 234 12.15 11.09 0.52
C ILE A 234 12.60 12.57 0.50
N GLU A 235 13.33 13.02 1.53
CA GLU A 235 13.85 14.39 1.63
C GLU A 235 14.81 14.72 0.48
N ARG A 236 15.75 13.83 0.18
CA ARG A 236 16.71 13.96 -0.92
C ARG A 236 16.00 14.15 -2.27
N VAL A 237 14.98 13.34 -2.55
CA VAL A 237 14.27 13.39 -3.84
C VAL A 237 13.34 14.60 -3.92
N THR A 238 12.67 14.96 -2.84
CA THR A 238 11.79 16.15 -2.83
C THR A 238 12.58 17.46 -2.88
N GLY A 239 13.88 17.45 -2.55
CA GLY A 239 14.73 18.63 -2.54
C GLY A 239 14.37 19.60 -1.42
N THR A 240 14.00 19.06 -0.26
CA THR A 240 13.79 19.84 0.96
C THR A 240 15.14 20.04 1.63
N PHE A 241 15.57 21.27 1.81
CA PHE A 241 16.81 21.68 2.48
C PHE A 241 16.51 22.68 3.60
#